data_cdb4cc0591c687f27169ab333f708c56
#
_entry.id   cdb4cc0591c687f27169ab333f708c56
#
_cell.length_a   1.000
_cell.length_b   1.000
_cell.length_c   1.000
_cell.angle_alpha   90.00
_cell.angle_beta   90.00
_cell.angle_gamma   90.00
#
_symmetry.space_group_name_H-M   'P 1'
#
loop_
_entity.id
_entity.type
_entity.pdbx_description
1 polymer ?
#
loop_
_entity_poly.entity_id
_entity_poly.type
_entity_poly.pdbx_seq_one_letter_code
_entity_poly.pdbx_strand_id
1 'polypeptide(L)'
;MDDDLNETYYVQMYRNLEFGTTAFNIASVAILLALFISGSEVIVPNRSNLTLSLSFLGLVLILSVQKYLFKTIAIVRQFDLVFFSTPKDILEHFDSYDEGERKANLEQSFRILFQLNQYVLPILYIFLFIISFLTGKIQLLSLLLVGAIHVYINVMQLPMVKRYFK
;
A
#
# COMPACT_ATOMS: atom_id res chain seq x y z
N MET A 1 -1.19 38.13 10.42
CA MET A 1 -2.42 37.46 10.94
C MET A 1 -3.15 36.63 9.86
N ASP A 2 -3.24 37.10 8.61
CA ASP A 2 -3.81 36.29 7.51
C ASP A 2 -2.86 35.18 7.03
N ASP A 3 -1.55 35.38 7.06
CA ASP A 3 -0.55 34.38 6.63
C ASP A 3 -0.53 33.16 7.54
N ASP A 4 -0.61 33.35 8.85
CA ASP A 4 -0.63 32.23 9.82
C ASP A 4 -1.90 31.37 9.71
N LEU A 5 -3.02 31.99 9.36
CA LEU A 5 -4.28 31.28 9.11
C LEU A 5 -4.19 30.47 7.82
N ASN A 6 -3.62 31.03 6.76
CA ASN A 6 -3.44 30.34 5.49
C ASN A 6 -2.50 29.14 5.64
N GLU A 7 -1.40 29.27 6.37
CA GLU A 7 -0.48 28.20 6.66
C GLU A 7 -1.15 27.07 7.44
N THR A 8 -1.94 27.40 8.45
CA THR A 8 -2.69 26.41 9.25
C THR A 8 -3.69 25.64 8.40
N TYR A 9 -4.44 26.30 7.51
CA TYR A 9 -5.37 25.64 6.60
C TYR A 9 -4.66 24.74 5.61
N TYR A 10 -3.52 25.19 5.09
CA TYR A 10 -2.68 24.44 4.16
C TYR A 10 -2.19 23.14 4.81
N VAL A 11 -1.58 23.21 5.97
CA VAL A 11 -1.11 22.03 6.74
C VAL A 11 -2.26 21.07 7.04
N GLN A 12 -3.43 21.58 7.43
CA GLN A 12 -4.60 20.76 7.72
C GLN A 12 -5.13 20.05 6.46
N MET A 13 -5.14 20.74 5.32
CA MET A 13 -5.54 20.16 4.04
C MET A 13 -4.65 19.00 3.63
N TYR A 14 -3.35 19.16 3.68
CA TYR A 14 -2.39 18.09 3.35
C TYR A 14 -2.49 16.93 4.33
N ARG A 15 -2.58 17.19 5.62
CA ARG A 15 -2.75 16.15 6.64
C ARG A 15 -4.03 15.33 6.41
N ASN A 16 -5.14 15.99 6.09
CA ASN A 16 -6.40 15.30 5.80
C ASN A 16 -6.31 14.47 4.51
N LEU A 17 -5.59 14.96 3.50
CA LEU A 17 -5.35 14.22 2.27
C LEU A 17 -4.54 12.94 2.54
N GLU A 18 -3.48 13.00 3.32
CA GLU A 18 -2.65 11.85 3.68
C GLU A 18 -3.43 10.81 4.50
N PHE A 19 -4.23 11.24 5.48
CA PHE A 19 -5.12 10.34 6.22
C PHE A 19 -6.17 9.69 5.32
N GLY A 20 -6.75 10.47 4.40
CA GLY A 20 -7.70 9.96 3.41
C GLY A 20 -7.09 8.90 2.50
N THR A 21 -5.90 9.14 2.01
CA THR A 21 -5.14 8.20 1.17
C THR A 21 -4.80 6.93 1.94
N THR A 22 -4.35 7.05 3.17
CA THR A 22 -4.04 5.88 4.02
C THR A 22 -5.28 5.05 4.30
N ALA A 23 -6.39 5.69 4.71
CA ALA A 23 -7.66 5.01 4.95
C ALA A 23 -8.18 4.30 3.69
N PHE A 24 -8.07 4.94 2.54
CA PHE A 24 -8.41 4.36 1.24
C PHE A 24 -7.58 3.11 0.92
N ASN A 25 -6.27 3.16 1.13
CA ASN A 25 -5.38 2.02 0.89
C ASN A 25 -5.73 0.83 1.79
N ILE A 26 -5.99 1.07 3.07
CA ILE A 26 -6.42 0.01 4.02
C ILE A 26 -7.77 -0.59 3.59
N ALA A 27 -8.74 0.24 3.25
CA ALA A 27 -10.05 -0.22 2.78
C ALA A 27 -9.95 -1.04 1.48
N SER A 28 -9.07 -0.63 0.55
CA SER A 28 -8.80 -1.34 -0.70
C SER A 28 -8.26 -2.75 -0.44
N VAL A 29 -7.30 -2.89 0.47
CA VAL A 29 -6.76 -4.20 0.86
C VAL A 29 -7.86 -5.07 1.48
N ALA A 30 -8.67 -4.52 2.38
CA ALA A 30 -9.76 -5.28 3.00
C ALA A 30 -10.79 -5.80 1.99
N ILE A 31 -11.17 -4.98 1.00
CA ILE A 31 -12.12 -5.39 -0.05
C ILE A 31 -11.50 -6.40 -1.00
N LEU A 32 -10.23 -6.25 -1.38
CA LEU A 32 -9.54 -7.25 -2.19
C LEU A 32 -9.47 -8.59 -1.47
N LEU A 33 -9.15 -8.60 -0.18
CA LEU A 33 -9.16 -9.83 0.63
C LEU A 33 -10.56 -10.46 0.69
N ALA A 34 -11.60 -9.65 0.92
CA ALA A 34 -12.97 -10.13 0.92
C ALA A 34 -13.38 -10.73 -0.43
N LEU A 35 -12.94 -10.13 -1.53
CA LEU A 35 -13.19 -10.61 -2.90
C LEU A 35 -12.47 -11.95 -3.15
N PHE A 36 -11.22 -12.10 -2.72
CA PHE A 36 -10.48 -13.35 -2.85
C PHE A 36 -11.09 -14.47 -2.00
N ILE A 37 -11.49 -14.17 -0.75
CA ILE A 37 -12.15 -15.14 0.14
C ILE A 37 -13.48 -15.58 -0.46
N SER A 38 -14.32 -14.63 -0.89
CA SER A 38 -15.62 -14.93 -1.53
C SER A 38 -15.45 -15.67 -2.86
N GLY A 39 -14.42 -15.34 -3.65
CA GLY A 39 -14.10 -16.03 -4.89
C GLY A 39 -13.65 -17.48 -4.67
N SER A 40 -12.90 -17.75 -3.60
CA SER A 40 -12.50 -19.11 -3.27
C SER A 40 -13.69 -20.01 -2.84
N GLU A 41 -14.76 -19.42 -2.30
CA GLU A 41 -15.99 -20.12 -1.94
C GLU A 41 -16.83 -20.53 -3.16
N VAL A 42 -16.70 -19.84 -4.28
CA VAL A 42 -17.39 -20.21 -5.55
C VAL A 42 -16.82 -21.49 -6.16
N ILE A 43 -15.54 -21.78 -5.89
CA ILE A 43 -14.87 -23.02 -6.33
C ILE A 43 -15.41 -24.23 -5.56
N VAL A 44 -16.02 -24.02 -4.37
CA VAL A 44 -16.66 -25.07 -3.57
C VAL A 44 -18.18 -24.96 -3.75
N PRO A 45 -18.82 -25.92 -4.45
CA PRO A 45 -20.25 -25.84 -4.74
C PRO A 45 -21.08 -26.04 -3.48
N ASN A 46 -21.48 -25.00 -2.80
CA ASN A 46 -22.63 -24.98 -1.87
C ASN A 46 -22.85 -23.66 -1.07
N ARG A 47 -22.34 -22.51 -1.51
CA ARG A 47 -22.58 -21.24 -0.78
C ARG A 47 -23.12 -20.12 -1.67
N SER A 48 -23.89 -19.25 -1.04
CA SER A 48 -24.66 -18.19 -1.66
C SER A 48 -23.80 -17.19 -2.45
N ASN A 49 -24.19 -16.90 -3.68
CA ASN A 49 -23.59 -15.86 -4.54
C ASN A 49 -23.68 -14.43 -3.97
N LEU A 50 -24.31 -14.26 -2.80
CA LEU A 50 -24.58 -12.96 -2.19
C LEU A 50 -23.30 -12.28 -1.67
N THR A 51 -22.38 -13.04 -1.06
CA THR A 51 -21.09 -12.52 -0.57
C THR A 51 -20.20 -12.07 -1.71
N LEU A 52 -20.19 -12.80 -2.81
CA LEU A 52 -19.44 -12.44 -4.01
C LEU A 52 -19.99 -11.14 -4.63
N SER A 53 -21.32 -11.02 -4.75
CA SER A 53 -21.96 -9.82 -5.29
C SER A 53 -21.68 -8.58 -4.44
N LEU A 54 -21.68 -8.72 -3.10
CA LEU A 54 -21.34 -7.63 -2.18
C LEU A 54 -19.87 -7.21 -2.31
N SER A 55 -18.96 -8.15 -2.49
CA SER A 55 -17.54 -7.87 -2.70
C SER A 55 -17.28 -7.15 -4.02
N PHE A 56 -17.98 -7.51 -5.08
CA PHE A 56 -17.93 -6.77 -6.36
C PHE A 56 -18.48 -5.34 -6.24
N LEU A 57 -19.58 -5.16 -5.51
CA LEU A 57 -20.11 -3.83 -5.24
C LEU A 57 -19.12 -2.98 -4.45
N GLY A 58 -18.42 -3.57 -3.48
CA GLY A 58 -17.32 -2.95 -2.76
C GLY A 58 -16.16 -2.54 -3.69
N LEU A 59 -15.82 -3.38 -4.67
CA LEU A 59 -14.79 -3.06 -5.66
C LEU A 59 -15.19 -1.83 -6.50
N VAL A 60 -16.43 -1.78 -7.00
CA VAL A 60 -16.93 -0.62 -7.76
C VAL A 60 -16.89 0.65 -6.93
N LEU A 61 -17.25 0.55 -5.64
CA LEU A 61 -17.21 1.67 -4.70
C LEU A 61 -15.77 2.18 -4.51
N ILE A 62 -14.81 1.30 -4.32
CA ILE A 62 -13.38 1.65 -4.19
C ILE A 62 -12.85 2.33 -5.46
N LEU A 63 -13.14 1.80 -6.63
CA LEU A 63 -12.71 2.41 -7.89
C LEU A 63 -13.29 3.82 -8.06
N SER A 64 -14.53 4.03 -7.62
CA SER A 64 -15.19 5.34 -7.65
C SER A 64 -14.52 6.32 -6.67
N VAL A 65 -14.21 5.88 -5.45
CA VAL A 65 -13.50 6.67 -4.43
C VAL A 65 -12.08 6.99 -4.91
N GLN A 66 -11.39 6.03 -5.53
CA GLN A 66 -10.05 6.23 -6.08
C GLN A 66 -10.02 7.35 -7.15
N LYS A 67 -10.99 7.34 -8.05
CA LYS A 67 -11.13 8.39 -9.06
C LYS A 67 -11.32 9.76 -8.41
N TYR A 68 -12.12 9.84 -7.36
CA TYR A 68 -12.35 11.07 -6.61
C TYR A 68 -11.07 11.53 -5.88
N LEU A 69 -10.37 10.60 -5.27
CA LEU A 69 -9.12 10.86 -4.55
C LEU A 69 -8.04 11.39 -5.49
N PHE A 70 -7.87 10.79 -6.67
CA PHE A 70 -6.92 11.28 -7.69
C PHE A 70 -7.25 12.71 -8.14
N LYS A 71 -8.55 13.00 -8.32
CA LYS A 71 -8.97 14.37 -8.63
C LYS A 71 -8.64 15.35 -7.50
N THR A 72 -8.78 14.94 -6.26
CA THR A 72 -8.42 15.76 -5.10
C THR A 72 -6.91 16.00 -5.02
N ILE A 73 -6.10 14.95 -5.26
CA ILE A 73 -4.64 15.06 -5.34
C ILE A 73 -4.22 16.03 -6.45
N ALA A 74 -4.84 15.91 -7.63
CA ALA A 74 -4.55 16.80 -8.75
C ALA A 74 -4.80 18.27 -8.42
N ILE A 75 -5.88 18.57 -7.69
CA ILE A 75 -6.21 19.93 -7.26
C ILE A 75 -5.24 20.42 -6.17
N VAL A 76 -4.97 19.61 -5.16
CA VAL A 76 -4.17 20.00 -3.99
C VAL A 76 -2.69 20.07 -4.31
N ARG A 77 -2.15 19.10 -5.05
CA ARG A 77 -0.72 19.00 -5.36
C ARG A 77 -0.37 19.49 -6.76
N GLN A 78 -1.37 19.94 -7.54
CA GLN A 78 -1.20 20.38 -8.94
C GLN A 78 -0.48 19.32 -9.81
N PHE A 79 -0.70 18.04 -9.50
CA PHE A 79 -0.09 16.91 -10.18
C PHE A 79 -1.14 15.83 -10.52
N ASP A 80 -1.22 15.47 -11.80
CA ASP A 80 -2.18 14.48 -12.28
C ASP A 80 -1.63 13.06 -12.10
N LEU A 81 -2.15 12.33 -11.12
CA LEU A 81 -1.89 10.90 -10.97
C LEU A 81 -2.80 10.09 -11.89
N VAL A 82 -2.20 9.20 -12.68
CA VAL A 82 -2.90 8.26 -13.55
C VAL A 82 -3.03 6.92 -12.83
N PHE A 83 -4.12 6.17 -13.13
CA PHE A 83 -4.40 4.87 -12.52
C PHE A 83 -3.25 3.84 -12.66
N PHE A 84 -2.51 3.91 -13.77
CA PHE A 84 -1.31 3.13 -14.03
C PHE A 84 -0.10 4.06 -14.14
N SER A 85 0.28 4.67 -13.01
CA SER A 85 1.46 5.53 -12.95
C SER A 85 2.73 4.72 -13.16
N THR A 86 3.60 5.23 -14.03
CA THR A 86 4.92 4.65 -14.23
C THR A 86 5.85 5.02 -13.07
N PRO A 87 6.97 4.30 -12.84
CA PRO A 87 7.97 4.71 -11.85
C PRO A 87 8.47 6.14 -12.04
N LYS A 88 8.47 6.66 -13.29
CA LYS A 88 8.83 8.03 -13.60
C LYS A 88 7.80 9.02 -13.07
N ASP A 89 6.50 8.74 -13.31
CA ASP A 89 5.40 9.60 -12.83
C ASP A 89 5.41 9.68 -11.30
N ILE A 90 5.72 8.56 -10.62
CA ILE A 90 5.84 8.51 -9.16
C ILE A 90 7.01 9.38 -8.67
N LEU A 91 8.14 9.37 -9.37
CA LEU A 91 9.29 10.22 -9.03
C LEU A 91 8.97 11.70 -9.27
N GLU A 92 8.33 12.05 -10.37
CA GLU A 92 7.89 13.42 -10.66
C GLU A 92 6.89 13.90 -9.60
N HIS A 93 5.96 13.02 -9.16
CA HIS A 93 5.07 13.33 -8.06
C HIS A 93 5.82 13.56 -6.75
N PHE A 94 6.82 12.74 -6.44
CA PHE A 94 7.66 12.91 -5.25
C PHE A 94 8.49 14.21 -5.33
N ASP A 95 8.93 14.60 -6.51
CA ASP A 95 9.65 15.86 -6.74
C ASP A 95 8.77 17.11 -6.60
N SER A 96 7.44 16.96 -6.65
CA SER A 96 6.49 18.04 -6.38
C SER A 96 6.33 18.36 -4.88
N TYR A 97 6.87 17.52 -3.99
CA TYR A 97 6.85 17.75 -2.55
C TYR A 97 7.86 18.82 -2.15
N ASP A 98 7.56 19.56 -1.09
CA ASP A 98 8.55 20.45 -0.50
C ASP A 98 9.71 19.67 0.16
N GLU A 99 10.80 20.34 0.47
CA GLU A 99 12.01 19.71 1.01
C GLU A 99 11.76 19.05 2.35
N GLY A 100 10.93 19.65 3.21
CA GLY A 100 10.54 19.09 4.51
C GLY A 100 9.69 17.83 4.38
N GLU A 101 8.68 17.85 3.51
CA GLU A 101 7.85 16.69 3.19
C GLU A 101 8.68 15.55 2.59
N ARG A 102 9.58 15.88 1.65
CA ARG A 102 10.48 14.89 1.02
C ARG A 102 11.36 14.21 2.04
N LYS A 103 11.96 14.97 2.95
CA LYS A 103 12.79 14.44 4.02
C LYS A 103 11.99 13.54 4.97
N ALA A 104 10.82 13.99 5.42
CA ALA A 104 9.95 13.22 6.29
C ALA A 104 9.50 11.89 5.64
N ASN A 105 9.13 11.93 4.35
CA ASN A 105 8.75 10.73 3.58
C ASN A 105 9.92 9.75 3.42
N LEU A 106 11.14 10.26 3.16
CA LEU A 106 12.34 9.42 3.06
C LEU A 106 12.67 8.75 4.40
N GLU A 107 12.65 9.49 5.50
CA GLU A 107 12.91 8.95 6.84
C GLU A 107 11.87 7.89 7.22
N GLN A 108 10.58 8.17 6.95
CA GLN A 108 9.51 7.23 7.23
C GLN A 108 9.59 5.98 6.36
N SER A 109 9.88 6.12 5.07
CA SER A 109 10.04 5.00 4.13
C SER A 109 11.21 4.10 4.55
N PHE A 110 12.32 4.69 4.96
CA PHE A 110 13.48 3.95 5.47
C PHE A 110 13.10 3.18 6.75
N ARG A 111 12.39 3.81 7.67
CA ARG A 111 11.92 3.16 8.91
C ARG A 111 11.00 1.98 8.62
N ILE A 112 10.03 2.17 7.72
CA ILE A 112 9.09 1.10 7.31
C ILE A 112 9.86 -0.06 6.68
N LEU A 113 10.78 0.23 5.77
CA LEU A 113 11.58 -0.78 5.08
C LEU A 113 12.45 -1.58 6.06
N PHE A 114 13.07 -0.88 7.02
CA PHE A 114 13.85 -1.52 8.08
C PHE A 114 12.97 -2.42 8.95
N GLN A 115 11.82 -1.92 9.41
CA GLN A 115 10.88 -2.71 10.23
C GLN A 115 10.36 -3.93 9.47
N LEU A 116 10.05 -3.77 8.18
CA LEU A 116 9.58 -4.86 7.34
C LEU A 116 10.62 -5.97 7.25
N ASN A 117 11.88 -5.64 6.97
CA ASN A 117 12.96 -6.61 6.84
C ASN A 117 13.38 -7.26 8.16
N GLN A 118 13.45 -6.49 9.25
CA GLN A 118 14.03 -6.97 10.51
C GLN A 118 13.01 -7.59 11.45
N TYR A 119 11.73 -7.23 11.34
CA TYR A 119 10.70 -7.69 12.25
C TYR A 119 9.55 -8.39 11.55
N VAL A 120 8.90 -7.73 10.59
CA VAL A 120 7.64 -8.23 10.02
C VAL A 120 7.85 -9.52 9.24
N LEU A 121 8.81 -9.55 8.32
CA LEU A 121 9.08 -10.75 7.52
C LEU A 121 9.59 -11.93 8.36
N PRO A 122 10.56 -11.77 9.28
CA PRO A 122 10.95 -12.86 10.19
C PRO A 122 9.80 -13.38 11.06
N ILE A 123 8.94 -12.50 11.60
CA ILE A 123 7.77 -12.91 12.37
C ILE A 123 6.80 -13.71 11.49
N LEU A 124 6.58 -13.33 10.24
CA LEU A 124 5.74 -14.09 9.30
C LEU A 124 6.29 -15.50 9.05
N TYR A 125 7.61 -15.67 8.91
CA TYR A 125 8.21 -17.01 8.78
C TYR A 125 7.96 -17.86 10.03
N ILE A 126 8.14 -17.30 11.23
CA ILE A 126 7.88 -18.00 12.49
C ILE A 126 6.39 -18.40 12.57
N PHE A 127 5.50 -17.49 12.23
CA PHE A 127 4.05 -17.72 12.23
C PHE A 127 3.65 -18.85 11.25
N LEU A 128 4.16 -18.83 10.02
CA LEU A 128 3.93 -19.87 9.02
C LEU A 128 4.50 -21.22 9.47
N PHE A 129 5.65 -21.22 10.16
CA PHE A 129 6.22 -22.42 10.73
C PHE A 129 5.30 -23.01 11.83
N ILE A 130 4.78 -22.18 12.73
CA ILE A 130 3.85 -22.61 13.79
C ILE A 130 2.57 -23.19 13.16
N ILE A 131 1.98 -22.52 12.15
CA ILE A 131 0.81 -23.04 11.43
C ILE A 131 1.12 -24.40 10.78
N SER A 132 2.27 -24.52 10.13
CA SER A 132 2.69 -25.78 9.50
C SER A 132 2.81 -26.90 10.52
N PHE A 133 3.37 -26.61 11.69
CA PHE A 133 3.50 -27.54 12.80
C PHE A 133 2.13 -27.98 13.33
N LEU A 134 1.22 -27.04 13.61
CA LEU A 134 -0.12 -27.33 14.14
C LEU A 134 -1.01 -28.08 13.15
N THR A 135 -0.88 -27.81 11.86
CA THR A 135 -1.71 -28.45 10.82
C THR A 135 -1.10 -29.75 10.29
N GLY A 136 0.15 -30.05 10.63
CA GLY A 136 0.90 -31.18 10.06
C GLY A 136 1.16 -31.07 8.55
N LYS A 137 0.95 -29.88 7.97
CA LYS A 137 1.11 -29.63 6.53
C LYS A 137 2.00 -28.41 6.32
N ILE A 138 3.08 -28.57 5.55
CA ILE A 138 3.97 -27.47 5.20
C ILE A 138 3.21 -26.47 4.30
N GLN A 139 3.19 -25.20 4.71
CA GLN A 139 2.60 -24.10 3.96
C GLN A 139 3.58 -23.59 2.90
N LEU A 140 3.99 -24.50 1.98
CA LEU A 140 5.07 -24.25 1.02
C LEU A 140 4.82 -23.02 0.15
N LEU A 141 3.59 -22.86 -0.38
CA LEU A 141 3.24 -21.72 -1.25
C LEU A 141 3.36 -20.39 -0.50
N SER A 142 2.86 -20.33 0.74
CA SER A 142 2.94 -19.13 1.57
C SER A 142 4.38 -18.78 1.92
N LEU A 143 5.21 -19.78 2.22
CA LEU A 143 6.64 -19.59 2.49
C LEU A 143 7.39 -19.08 1.26
N LEU A 144 7.09 -19.61 0.07
CA LEU A 144 7.68 -19.15 -1.19
C LEU A 144 7.27 -17.70 -1.51
N LEU A 145 6.00 -17.34 -1.29
CA LEU A 145 5.53 -15.97 -1.51
C LEU A 145 6.21 -14.97 -0.58
N VAL A 146 6.28 -15.27 0.72
CA VAL A 146 6.99 -14.42 1.70
C VAL A 146 8.48 -14.32 1.33
N GLY A 147 9.10 -15.44 0.93
CA GLY A 147 10.48 -15.47 0.47
C GLY A 147 10.72 -14.61 -0.77
N ALA A 148 9.84 -14.70 -1.76
CA ALA A 148 9.92 -13.89 -2.97
C ALA A 148 9.82 -12.38 -2.67
N ILE A 149 8.88 -11.99 -1.80
CA ILE A 149 8.73 -10.59 -1.35
C ILE A 149 10.00 -10.13 -0.63
N HIS A 150 10.54 -10.96 0.27
CA HIS A 150 11.76 -10.64 1.02
C HIS A 150 12.96 -10.43 0.09
N VAL A 151 13.17 -11.34 -0.87
CA VAL A 151 14.22 -11.20 -1.87
C VAL A 151 14.00 -9.96 -2.75
N TYR A 152 12.77 -9.73 -3.22
CA TYR A 152 12.44 -8.57 -4.04
C TYR A 152 12.79 -7.25 -3.35
N ILE A 153 12.40 -7.06 -2.09
CA ILE A 153 12.70 -5.85 -1.31
C ILE A 153 14.20 -5.62 -1.23
N ASN A 154 14.98 -6.67 -0.95
CA ASN A 154 16.44 -6.54 -0.82
C ASN A 154 17.13 -6.29 -2.17
N VAL A 155 16.68 -6.93 -3.25
CA VAL A 155 17.22 -6.71 -4.60
C VAL A 155 16.95 -5.29 -5.08
N MET A 156 15.76 -4.73 -4.77
CA MET A 156 15.40 -3.36 -5.15
C MET A 156 16.22 -2.28 -4.43
N GLN A 157 16.96 -2.62 -3.39
CA GLN A 157 17.92 -1.71 -2.75
C GLN A 157 19.28 -1.65 -3.47
N LEU A 158 19.64 -2.66 -4.28
CA LEU A 158 20.94 -2.72 -4.94
C LEU A 158 21.26 -1.54 -5.88
N PRO A 159 20.31 -0.97 -6.64
CA PRO A 159 20.59 0.19 -7.49
C PRO A 159 21.05 1.41 -6.70
N MET A 160 20.56 1.60 -5.46
CA MET A 160 20.99 2.67 -4.58
C MET A 160 22.48 2.51 -4.22
N VAL A 161 22.89 1.28 -3.86
CA VAL A 161 24.29 0.98 -3.52
C VAL A 161 25.20 1.28 -4.72
N LYS A 162 24.83 0.86 -5.92
CA LYS A 162 25.59 1.13 -7.16
C LYS A 162 25.69 2.63 -7.50
N ARG A 163 24.70 3.43 -7.10
CA ARG A 163 24.65 4.86 -7.40
C ARG A 163 25.49 5.70 -6.42
N TYR A 164 25.55 5.27 -5.16
CA TYR A 164 26.20 6.03 -4.08
C TYR A 164 27.66 5.65 -3.84
N PHE A 165 28.04 4.40 -4.12
CA PHE A 165 29.38 3.89 -3.87
C PHE A 165 30.16 3.62 -5.16
N LYS A 166 30.06 4.59 -6.10
CA LYS A 166 30.90 4.62 -7.28
C LYS A 166 32.27 5.19 -6.96
#